data_5e539787ed907e5f05c3346a0eb0f962
#
_entry.id   5e539787ed907e5f05c3346a0eb0f962
#
_cell.length_a   1.000
_cell.length_b   1.000
_cell.length_c   1.000
_cell.angle_alpha   90.00
_cell.angle_beta   90.00
_cell.angle_gamma   90.00
#
_symmetry.space_group_name_H-M   'P 1'
#
loop_
_entity.id
_entity.type
_entity.pdbx_description
1 polymer ?
#
loop_
_entity_poly.entity_id
_entity_poly.type
_entity_poly.pdbx_seq_one_letter_code
_entity_poly.pdbx_strand_id
1 'polypeptide(L)'
;TILAEYAVMSAEVTYSKISDLIMRAQIQGENGTMLIEQMTEPVKLTIISRDGSEEVIELPETEPPMVHEIRKFAELAEAGTVNHKYLENSRIEMKIIDEARRQQGIVFPADTQ
;
A
#
# COMPACT_ATOMS: atom_id res chain seq x y z
N THR A 1 13.32 4.54 0.95
CA THR A 1 12.80 3.30 1.55
C THR A 1 12.32 3.56 2.96
N ILE A 2 11.18 3.03 3.31
CA ILE A 2 10.63 2.98 4.68
C ILE A 2 10.60 1.53 5.11
N LEU A 3 11.17 1.21 6.26
CA LEU A 3 11.06 -0.08 6.92
C LEU A 3 10.16 0.09 8.15
N ALA A 4 9.05 -0.61 8.18
CA ALA A 4 8.13 -0.63 9.30
C ALA A 4 8.17 -2.00 9.99
N GLU A 5 8.39 -1.99 11.30
CA GLU A 5 8.44 -3.19 12.12
C GLU A 5 7.16 -3.30 12.98
N TYR A 6 6.59 -4.49 12.99
CA TYR A 6 5.43 -4.86 13.80
C TYR A 6 5.78 -6.05 14.66
N ALA A 7 4.94 -6.39 15.61
CA ALA A 7 5.19 -7.49 16.56
C ALA A 7 5.42 -8.85 15.89
N VAL A 8 4.81 -9.10 14.74
CA VAL A 8 4.84 -10.40 14.04
C VAL A 8 5.16 -10.30 12.56
N MET A 9 5.45 -9.11 12.05
CA MET A 9 5.80 -8.88 10.63
C MET A 9 6.66 -7.64 10.47
N SER A 10 7.30 -7.51 9.32
CA SER A 10 7.90 -6.27 8.84
C SER A 10 7.37 -5.91 7.46
N ALA A 11 7.37 -4.63 7.14
CA ALA A 11 6.99 -4.15 5.82
C ALA A 11 8.07 -3.20 5.30
N GLU A 12 8.45 -3.38 4.04
CA GLU A 12 9.37 -2.49 3.34
C GLU A 12 8.64 -1.81 2.19
N VAL A 13 8.71 -0.49 2.13
CA VAL A 13 8.16 0.32 1.04
C VAL A 13 9.27 1.14 0.43
N THR A 14 9.54 0.92 -0.85
CA THR A 14 10.53 1.68 -1.61
C THR A 14 9.86 2.42 -2.76
N TYR A 15 10.15 3.71 -2.85
CA TYR A 15 9.71 4.57 -3.94
C TYR A 15 10.88 5.39 -4.46
N SER A 16 10.99 5.53 -5.77
CA SER A 16 11.99 6.38 -6.43
C SER A 16 11.35 7.20 -7.54
N LYS A 17 11.77 8.46 -7.67
CA LYS A 17 11.39 9.35 -8.79
C LYS A 17 12.46 9.41 -9.88
N ILE A 18 13.64 8.84 -9.62
CA ILE A 18 14.80 8.96 -10.51
C ILE A 18 15.27 7.64 -11.10
N SER A 19 14.62 6.54 -10.72
CA SER A 19 14.94 5.21 -11.23
C SER A 19 13.68 4.36 -11.34
N ASP A 20 13.63 3.54 -12.36
CA ASP A 20 12.59 2.52 -12.52
C ASP A 20 12.97 1.29 -11.69
N LEU A 21 12.12 0.93 -10.75
CA LEU A 21 12.29 -0.28 -9.96
C LEU A 21 11.53 -1.42 -10.65
N ILE A 22 12.26 -2.46 -11.06
CA ILE A 22 11.66 -3.71 -11.53
C ILE A 22 11.33 -4.59 -10.31
N MET A 23 10.80 -3.99 -9.25
CA MET A 23 10.39 -4.74 -8.07
C MET A 23 8.88 -4.95 -8.10
N ARG A 24 8.49 -6.22 -8.06
CA ARG A 24 7.10 -6.61 -7.83
C ARG A 24 6.81 -6.49 -6.34
N ALA A 25 5.58 -6.15 -5.99
CA ALA A 25 5.16 -6.27 -4.60
C ALA A 25 5.11 -7.76 -4.23
N GLN A 26 5.51 -8.08 -3.01
CA GLN A 26 5.50 -9.46 -2.51
C GLN A 26 5.08 -9.51 -1.04
N ILE A 27 4.38 -10.58 -0.70
CA ILE A 27 4.05 -10.93 0.68
C ILE A 27 4.70 -12.28 0.97
N GLN A 28 5.63 -12.29 1.90
CA GLN A 28 6.33 -13.50 2.32
C GLN A 28 5.69 -14.03 3.61
N GLY A 29 5.32 -15.28 3.60
CA GLY A 29 4.74 -15.99 4.74
C GLY A 29 5.48 -17.30 5.04
N GLU A 30 5.10 -17.97 6.12
CA GLU A 30 5.71 -19.22 6.54
C GLU A 30 5.51 -20.35 5.51
N ASN A 31 4.41 -20.33 4.77
CA ASN A 31 4.03 -21.41 3.84
C ASN A 31 4.37 -21.10 2.38
N GLY A 32 4.81 -19.88 2.07
CA GLY A 32 5.13 -19.48 0.70
C GLY A 32 5.19 -17.98 0.51
N THR A 33 5.29 -17.58 -0.74
CA THR A 33 5.39 -16.17 -1.14
C THR A 33 4.30 -15.87 -2.17
N MET A 34 3.60 -14.77 -1.99
CA MET A 34 2.70 -14.20 -2.98
C MET A 34 3.41 -13.07 -3.71
N LEU A 35 3.46 -13.14 -5.02
CA LEU A 35 3.91 -12.06 -5.90
C LEU A 35 2.68 -11.33 -6.45
N ILE A 36 2.70 -10.01 -6.42
CA ILE A 36 1.62 -9.14 -6.90
C ILE A 36 2.16 -8.35 -8.09
N GLU A 37 1.60 -8.58 -9.27
CA GLU A 37 1.90 -7.76 -10.44
C GLU A 37 1.04 -6.51 -10.43
N GLN A 38 1.65 -5.35 -10.71
CA GLN A 38 0.99 -4.04 -10.74
C GLN A 38 0.23 -3.73 -9.44
N MET A 39 0.96 -3.33 -8.41
CA MET A 39 0.41 -3.10 -7.06
C MET A 39 -0.79 -2.15 -7.03
N THR A 40 -0.85 -1.16 -7.92
CA THR A 40 -1.95 -0.17 -7.99
C THR A 40 -3.21 -0.71 -8.65
N GLU A 41 -3.05 -1.59 -9.64
CA GLU A 41 -4.13 -2.26 -10.36
C GLU A 41 -3.74 -3.73 -10.58
N PRO A 42 -3.86 -4.56 -9.54
CA PRO A 42 -3.42 -5.94 -9.62
C PRO A 42 -4.21 -6.70 -10.68
N VAL A 43 -3.50 -7.28 -11.66
CA VAL A 43 -4.09 -8.10 -12.72
C VAL A 43 -3.80 -9.58 -12.52
N LYS A 44 -2.74 -9.88 -11.76
CA LYS A 44 -2.28 -11.24 -11.55
C LYS A 44 -1.58 -11.38 -10.21
N LEU A 45 -1.88 -12.47 -9.53
CA LEU A 45 -1.16 -12.94 -8.35
C LEU A 45 -0.48 -14.27 -8.66
N THR A 46 0.72 -14.47 -8.16
CA THR A 46 1.39 -15.76 -8.23
C THR A 46 1.73 -16.21 -6.80
N ILE A 47 1.22 -17.36 -6.39
CA ILE A 47 1.52 -17.97 -5.10
C ILE A 47 2.56 -19.05 -5.32
N ILE A 48 3.71 -18.91 -4.69
CA ILE A 48 4.80 -19.89 -4.71
C ILE A 48 4.85 -20.56 -3.35
N SER A 49 4.46 -21.82 -3.29
CA SER A 49 4.47 -22.61 -2.05
C SER A 49 5.88 -23.07 -1.70
N ARG A 50 6.10 -23.48 -0.46
CA ARG A 50 7.41 -23.98 0.00
C ARG A 50 7.93 -25.23 -0.75
N ASP A 51 7.05 -26.06 -1.27
CA ASP A 51 7.38 -27.22 -2.07
C ASP A 51 7.78 -26.88 -3.52
N GLY A 52 7.75 -25.59 -3.87
CA GLY A 52 8.06 -25.08 -5.20
C GLY A 52 6.87 -25.12 -6.17
N SER A 53 5.70 -25.53 -5.72
CA SER A 53 4.49 -25.44 -6.54
C SER A 53 4.07 -23.99 -6.74
N GLU A 54 3.57 -23.68 -7.93
CA GLU A 54 3.10 -22.36 -8.29
C GLU A 54 1.62 -22.38 -8.65
N GLU A 55 0.86 -21.44 -8.09
CA GLU A 55 -0.52 -21.19 -8.44
C GLU A 55 -0.62 -19.75 -8.99
N VAL A 56 -1.20 -19.61 -10.17
CA VAL A 56 -1.44 -18.31 -10.82
C VAL A 56 -2.92 -18.01 -10.74
N ILE A 57 -3.24 -16.84 -10.19
CA ILE A 57 -4.60 -16.32 -10.05
C ILE A 57 -4.71 -15.07 -10.92
N GLU A 58 -5.46 -15.18 -12.02
CA GLU A 58 -5.82 -14.03 -12.83
C GLU A 58 -6.96 -13.28 -12.15
N LEU A 59 -6.79 -11.98 -11.97
CA LEU A 59 -7.83 -11.14 -11.38
C LEU A 59 -8.73 -10.59 -12.49
N PRO A 60 -10.05 -10.48 -12.22
CA PRO A 60 -10.95 -9.91 -13.21
C PRO A 60 -10.60 -8.43 -13.46
N GLU A 61 -10.83 -8.00 -14.68
CA GLU A 61 -10.76 -6.59 -15.02
C GLU A 61 -11.80 -5.81 -14.20
N THR A 62 -11.36 -4.73 -13.55
CA THR A 62 -12.21 -3.91 -12.69
C THR A 62 -12.38 -2.50 -13.25
N GLU A 63 -13.37 -1.77 -12.74
CA GLU A 63 -13.48 -0.33 -13.03
C GLU A 63 -12.20 0.40 -12.56
N PRO A 64 -11.85 1.51 -13.22
CA PRO A 64 -10.70 2.31 -12.80
C PRO A 64 -10.75 2.65 -11.30
N PRO A 65 -9.61 2.62 -10.58
CA PRO A 65 -9.56 2.85 -9.13
C PRO A 65 -10.25 4.14 -8.68
N MET A 66 -10.14 5.19 -9.48
CA MET A 66 -10.80 6.49 -9.23
C MET A 66 -12.32 6.38 -9.13
N VAL A 67 -12.95 5.48 -9.89
CA VAL A 67 -14.42 5.26 -9.85
C VAL A 67 -14.83 4.70 -8.50
N HIS A 68 -14.06 3.74 -7.98
CA HIS A 68 -14.32 3.16 -6.66
C HIS A 68 -14.17 4.20 -5.54
N GLU A 69 -13.16 5.05 -5.64
CA GLU A 69 -12.89 6.11 -4.68
C GLU A 69 -14.02 7.16 -4.65
N ILE A 70 -14.41 7.66 -5.82
CA ILE A 70 -15.50 8.64 -5.95
C ILE A 70 -16.82 8.07 -5.43
N ARG A 71 -17.15 6.83 -5.81
CA ARG A 71 -18.36 6.16 -5.34
C ARG A 71 -18.39 6.03 -3.83
N LYS A 72 -17.27 5.59 -3.24
CA LYS A 72 -17.16 5.47 -1.78
C LYS A 72 -17.26 6.82 -1.07
N PHE A 73 -16.66 7.85 -1.63
CA PHE A 73 -16.80 9.21 -1.10
C PHE A 73 -18.26 9.68 -1.13
N ALA A 74 -18.98 9.48 -2.25
CA ALA A 74 -20.39 9.83 -2.38
C ALA A 74 -21.25 9.11 -1.34
N GLU A 75 -21.08 7.79 -1.17
CA GLU A 75 -21.79 7.00 -0.15
C GLU A 75 -21.59 7.55 1.27
N LEU A 76 -20.35 7.91 1.63
CA LEU A 76 -20.01 8.45 2.94
C LEU A 76 -20.61 9.84 3.15
N ALA A 77 -20.60 10.67 2.10
CA ALA A 77 -21.18 12.01 2.13
C ALA A 77 -22.71 11.97 2.28
N GLU A 78 -23.38 11.12 1.51
CA GLU A 78 -24.83 10.90 1.61
C GLU A 78 -25.25 10.36 2.99
N ALA A 79 -24.45 9.46 3.55
CA ALA A 79 -24.69 8.93 4.90
C ALA A 79 -24.34 9.93 6.04
N GLY A 80 -23.76 11.08 5.73
CA GLY A 80 -23.27 12.04 6.73
C GLY A 80 -22.17 11.49 7.63
N THR A 81 -21.43 10.45 7.16
CA THR A 81 -20.43 9.76 7.94
C THR A 81 -19.09 10.48 7.89
N VAL A 82 -18.69 11.13 8.97
CA VAL A 82 -17.40 11.85 9.07
C VAL A 82 -16.28 10.95 9.57
N ASN A 83 -16.54 10.16 10.61
CA ASN A 83 -15.56 9.25 11.19
C ASN A 83 -15.70 7.85 10.60
N HIS A 84 -14.77 7.45 9.76
CA HIS A 84 -14.75 6.16 9.09
C HIS A 84 -13.31 5.63 8.94
N LYS A 85 -13.17 4.33 8.68
CA LYS A 85 -11.87 3.64 8.61
C LYS A 85 -10.89 4.26 7.59
N TYR A 86 -11.38 4.82 6.50
CA TYR A 86 -10.51 5.43 5.47
C TYR A 86 -9.85 6.71 5.99
N LEU A 87 -10.57 7.52 6.78
CA LEU A 87 -9.98 8.70 7.43
C LEU A 87 -8.90 8.29 8.43
N GLU A 88 -9.13 7.22 9.21
CA GLU A 88 -8.14 6.71 10.14
C GLU A 88 -6.91 6.14 9.41
N ASN A 89 -7.10 5.42 8.32
CA ASN A 89 -5.99 4.95 7.48
C ASN A 89 -5.14 6.11 6.96
N SER A 90 -5.78 7.18 6.46
CA SER A 90 -5.06 8.38 6.01
C SER A 90 -4.27 9.05 7.13
N ARG A 91 -4.82 9.09 8.35
CA ARG A 91 -4.10 9.62 9.52
C ARG A 91 -2.88 8.77 9.88
N ILE A 92 -3.00 7.45 9.80
CA ILE A 92 -1.88 6.52 10.04
C ILE A 92 -0.80 6.71 8.98
N GLU A 93 -1.19 6.80 7.71
CA GLU A 93 -0.29 7.05 6.59
C GLU A 93 0.51 8.35 6.79
N MET A 94 -0.18 9.44 7.12
CA MET A 94 0.48 10.71 7.39
C MET A 94 1.45 10.63 8.58
N LYS A 95 1.11 9.92 9.65
CA LYS A 95 2.03 9.71 10.78
C LYS A 95 3.29 8.94 10.38
N ILE A 96 3.15 7.92 9.52
CA ILE A 96 4.30 7.17 8.99
C ILE A 96 5.21 8.09 8.16
N ILE A 97 4.62 8.89 7.28
CA ILE A 97 5.37 9.85 6.45
C ILE A 97 6.07 10.91 7.32
N ASP A 98 5.40 11.46 8.30
CA ASP A 98 5.97 12.46 9.22
C ASP A 98 7.13 11.89 10.02
N GLU A 99 6.99 10.66 10.52
CA GLU A 99 8.08 9.99 11.24
C GLU A 99 9.27 9.68 10.31
N ALA A 100 9.04 9.22 9.09
CA ALA A 100 10.09 9.00 8.11
C ALA A 100 10.83 10.30 7.76
N ARG A 101 10.11 11.42 7.60
CA ARG A 101 10.68 12.75 7.39
C ARG A 101 11.52 13.20 8.58
N ARG A 102 11.00 13.04 9.78
CA ARG A 102 11.70 13.38 11.03
C ARG A 102 13.04 12.64 11.14
N GLN A 103 13.04 11.33 10.86
CA GLN A 103 14.27 10.52 10.88
C GLN A 103 15.31 10.95 9.85
N GLN A 104 14.86 11.47 8.70
CA GLN A 104 15.74 11.95 7.63
C GLN A 104 16.14 13.44 7.80
N GLY A 105 15.64 14.12 8.81
CA GLY A 105 15.86 15.56 9.00
C GLY A 105 15.24 16.44 7.91
N ILE A 106 14.18 15.95 7.24
CA ILE A 106 13.50 16.71 6.19
C ILE A 106 12.51 17.67 6.84
N VAL A 107 12.77 18.97 6.69
CA VAL A 107 11.92 20.06 7.20
C VAL A 107 11.43 20.89 6.03
N PHE A 108 10.14 21.13 5.94
CA PHE A 108 9.55 22.05 4.95
C PHE A 108 9.32 23.44 5.56
N PRO A 109 9.28 24.51 4.74
CA PRO A 109 9.01 25.87 5.25
C PRO A 109 7.73 26.00 6.08
N ALA A 110 6.71 25.20 5.78
CA ALA A 110 5.46 25.18 6.53
C ALA A 110 5.58 24.57 7.95
N ASP A 111 6.61 23.79 8.20
CA ASP A 111 6.82 23.14 9.52
C ASP A 111 7.44 24.13 10.54
N THR A 112 7.87 25.32 10.09
CA THR A 112 8.58 26.32 10.88
C THR A 112 7.74 27.60 11.14
N GLN A 113 6.45 27.61 10.78
CA GLN A 113 5.52 28.73 10.98
C GLN A 113 4.72 28.59 12.26
#